data_c94c7fb2e18ec422422f6e282feba45c
#
_entry.id   c94c7fb2e18ec422422f6e282feba45c
#
_cell.length_a   1.000
_cell.length_b   1.000
_cell.length_c   1.000
_cell.angle_alpha   90.00
_cell.angle_beta   90.00
_cell.angle_gamma   90.00
#
_symmetry.space_group_name_H-M   'P 1'
#
loop_
_entity.id
_entity.type
_entity.pdbx_description
1 polymer ?
#
loop_
_entity_poly.entity_id
_entity_poly.type
_entity_poly.pdbx_seq_one_letter_code
_entity_poly.pdbx_strand_id
1 'polypeptide(L)'
;MDWQQFQEFARGQMERHFGVPLSERQLPGVPERFDLVSPDGKIVGDAKYLSLVNRQTLPPAKFMEIAGHVWLLEKTRADSLFLVFGNQREVPAWWLKKYRTIVGRVAFYFLHDDGKVETLT
;
A
#
# COMPACT_ATOMS: atom_id res chain seq x y z
N MET A 1 -8.72 -15.03 -2.46
CA MET A 1 -8.34 -14.71 -1.07
C MET A 1 -9.10 -13.47 -0.62
N ASP A 2 -9.30 -13.31 0.67
CA ASP A 2 -9.89 -12.10 1.22
C ASP A 2 -8.80 -11.11 1.62
N TRP A 3 -9.19 -9.93 2.12
CA TRP A 3 -8.23 -8.89 2.47
C TRP A 3 -7.30 -9.29 3.63
N GLN A 4 -7.78 -10.10 4.58
CA GLN A 4 -6.94 -10.56 5.70
C GLN A 4 -5.87 -11.55 5.22
N GLN A 5 -6.25 -12.48 4.35
CA GLN A 5 -5.32 -13.39 3.72
C GLN A 5 -4.31 -12.63 2.87
N PHE A 6 -4.77 -11.58 2.17
CA PHE A 6 -3.87 -10.74 1.39
C PHE A 6 -2.87 -10.00 2.27
N GLN A 7 -3.29 -9.47 3.43
CA GLN A 7 -2.35 -8.81 4.36
C GLN A 7 -1.23 -9.75 4.78
N GLU A 8 -1.56 -11.00 5.12
CA GLU A 8 -0.56 -12.00 5.49
C GLU A 8 0.39 -12.30 4.34
N PHE A 9 -0.17 -12.50 3.14
CA PHE A 9 0.62 -12.77 1.94
C PHE A 9 1.53 -11.59 1.62
N ALA A 10 0.99 -10.38 1.64
CA ALA A 10 1.73 -9.15 1.36
C ALA A 10 2.86 -8.95 2.37
N ARG A 11 2.61 -9.20 3.65
CA ARG A 11 3.64 -9.08 4.67
C ARG A 11 4.84 -9.95 4.34
N GLY A 12 4.61 -11.23 4.05
CA GLY A 12 5.70 -12.15 3.72
C GLY A 12 6.48 -11.72 2.48
N GLN A 13 5.77 -11.31 1.43
CA GLN A 13 6.42 -10.90 0.18
C GLN A 13 7.17 -9.58 0.33
N MET A 14 6.60 -8.61 1.05
CA MET A 14 7.28 -7.33 1.26
C MET A 14 8.44 -7.44 2.23
N GLU A 15 8.38 -8.35 3.20
CA GLU A 15 9.55 -8.67 4.03
C GLU A 15 10.71 -9.17 3.19
N ARG A 16 10.45 -10.02 2.21
CA ARG A 16 11.47 -10.48 1.26
C ARG A 16 11.98 -9.35 0.40
N HIS A 17 11.07 -8.49 -0.07
CA HIS A 17 11.43 -7.37 -0.93
C HIS A 17 12.37 -6.38 -0.23
N PHE A 18 12.07 -6.04 1.02
CA PHE A 18 12.87 -5.09 1.80
C PHE A 18 13.98 -5.74 2.64
N GLY A 19 13.92 -7.04 2.85
CA GLY A 19 14.90 -7.77 3.64
C GLY A 19 14.83 -7.50 5.14
N VAL A 20 13.66 -7.11 5.66
CA VAL A 20 13.44 -6.83 7.08
C VAL A 20 12.06 -7.34 7.50
N PRO A 21 11.85 -7.66 8.79
CA PRO A 21 10.52 -7.99 9.28
C PRO A 21 9.61 -6.77 9.24
N LEU A 22 8.33 -7.00 8.97
CA LEU A 22 7.30 -5.96 8.93
C LEU A 22 6.13 -6.39 9.80
N SER A 23 5.57 -5.47 10.57
CA SER A 23 4.43 -5.76 11.43
C SER A 23 3.49 -4.57 11.53
N GLU A 24 2.25 -4.83 11.94
CA GLU A 24 1.29 -3.78 12.17
C GLU A 24 1.71 -2.97 13.39
N ARG A 25 1.73 -1.64 13.25
CA ARG A 25 2.12 -0.76 14.34
C ARG A 25 1.62 0.65 14.12
N GLN A 26 1.31 1.35 15.22
CA GLN A 26 1.06 2.78 15.20
C GLN A 26 2.36 3.52 15.49
N LEU A 27 2.64 4.56 14.69
CA LEU A 27 3.85 5.37 14.84
C LEU A 27 3.54 6.64 15.64
N PRO A 28 4.53 7.16 16.41
CA PRO A 28 4.33 8.40 17.16
C PRO A 28 3.96 9.56 16.23
N GLY A 29 2.99 10.36 16.67
CA GLY A 29 2.58 11.56 15.94
C GLY A 29 1.62 11.35 14.78
N VAL A 30 1.30 10.10 14.44
CA VAL A 30 0.33 9.77 13.38
C VAL A 30 -0.76 8.89 13.97
N PRO A 31 -2.02 9.37 14.01
CA PRO A 31 -3.11 8.62 14.64
C PRO A 31 -3.67 7.53 13.71
N GLU A 32 -2.80 6.64 13.25
CA GLU A 32 -3.16 5.56 12.34
C GLU A 32 -2.25 4.36 12.60
N ARG A 33 -2.81 3.16 12.47
CA ARG A 33 -2.02 1.93 12.48
C ARG A 33 -1.71 1.57 11.03
N PHE A 34 -0.43 1.35 10.75
CA PHE A 34 0.01 0.89 9.44
C PHE A 34 0.21 -0.62 9.48
N ASP A 35 -0.11 -1.29 8.38
CA ASP A 35 -0.07 -2.76 8.31
C ASP A 35 1.35 -3.32 8.34
N LEU A 36 2.30 -2.58 7.77
CA LEU A 36 3.63 -3.09 7.46
C LEU A 36 4.69 -2.07 7.87
N VAL A 37 5.23 -2.23 9.08
CA VAL A 37 6.22 -1.30 9.64
C VAL A 37 7.46 -2.08 10.06
N SER A 38 8.65 -1.61 9.67
CA SER A 38 9.91 -2.21 10.10
C SER A 38 10.19 -1.91 11.59
N PRO A 39 11.03 -2.72 12.27
CA PRO A 39 11.31 -2.53 13.69
C PRO A 39 11.83 -1.12 14.03
N ASP A 40 12.63 -0.53 13.16
CA ASP A 40 13.18 0.81 13.35
C ASP A 40 12.24 1.94 12.88
N GLY A 41 11.08 1.61 12.31
CA GLY A 41 10.12 2.59 11.80
C GLY A 41 10.54 3.30 10.52
N LYS A 42 11.60 2.84 9.87
CA LYS A 42 12.13 3.51 8.66
C LYS A 42 11.44 3.07 7.38
N ILE A 43 10.77 1.93 7.40
CA ILE A 43 9.98 1.40 6.27
C ILE A 43 8.55 1.27 6.76
N VAL A 44 7.62 1.96 6.09
CA VAL A 44 6.21 2.01 6.50
C VAL A 44 5.33 1.87 5.28
N GLY A 45 4.36 0.98 5.35
CA GLY A 45 3.40 0.80 4.27
C GLY A 45 2.10 0.18 4.71
N ASP A 46 1.16 0.15 3.78
CA ASP A 46 -0.14 -0.50 3.94
C ASP A 46 -0.43 -1.44 2.78
N ALA A 47 -1.23 -2.46 3.06
CA ALA A 47 -1.70 -3.41 2.07
C ALA A 47 -3.16 -3.10 1.71
N LYS A 48 -3.47 -3.10 0.41
CA LYS A 48 -4.79 -2.79 -0.13
C LYS A 48 -5.28 -3.89 -1.06
N TYR A 49 -6.45 -4.43 -0.78
CA TYR A 49 -7.05 -5.49 -1.58
C TYR A 49 -8.40 -5.02 -2.12
N LEU A 50 -8.35 -4.21 -3.18
CA LEU A 50 -9.50 -3.46 -3.69
C LEU A 50 -9.97 -4.00 -5.04
N SER A 51 -11.28 -3.89 -5.27
CA SER A 51 -11.93 -4.27 -6.53
C SER A 51 -12.62 -3.07 -7.15
N LEU A 52 -12.75 -3.10 -8.48
CA LEU A 52 -13.59 -2.15 -9.20
C LEU A 52 -15.05 -2.54 -9.06
N VAL A 53 -15.93 -1.54 -9.02
CA VAL A 53 -17.38 -1.78 -9.08
C VAL A 53 -17.73 -2.14 -10.51
N ASN A 54 -18.42 -3.28 -10.70
CA ASN A 54 -18.79 -3.81 -12.01
C ASN A 54 -17.59 -3.90 -12.97
N ARG A 55 -16.37 -4.04 -12.43
CA ARG A 55 -15.11 -4.11 -13.16
C ARG A 55 -14.83 -2.91 -14.05
N GLN A 56 -15.48 -1.78 -13.80
CA GLN A 56 -15.39 -0.60 -14.68
C GLN A 56 -14.89 0.65 -13.98
N THR A 57 -15.26 0.84 -12.71
CA THR A 57 -14.89 2.06 -11.99
C THR A 57 -14.47 1.74 -10.56
N LEU A 58 -13.61 2.60 -10.01
CA LEU A 58 -13.32 2.62 -8.59
C LEU A 58 -14.24 3.64 -7.93
N PRO A 59 -15.02 3.27 -6.88
CA PRO A 59 -15.88 4.24 -6.21
C PRO A 59 -15.10 5.44 -5.70
N PRO A 60 -15.67 6.66 -5.75
CA PRO A 60 -14.97 7.85 -5.27
C PRO A 60 -14.44 7.71 -3.84
N ALA A 61 -15.17 7.01 -2.97
CA ALA A 61 -14.72 6.78 -1.60
C ALA A 61 -13.40 6.00 -1.55
N LYS A 62 -13.19 5.04 -2.47
CA LYS A 62 -11.95 4.27 -2.53
C LYS A 62 -10.79 5.10 -3.07
N PHE A 63 -11.05 6.00 -4.03
CA PHE A 63 -10.05 6.95 -4.48
C PHE A 63 -9.57 7.83 -3.32
N MET A 64 -10.50 8.32 -2.51
CA MET A 64 -10.18 9.16 -1.36
C MET A 64 -9.49 8.37 -0.25
N GLU A 65 -9.83 7.09 -0.07
CA GLU A 65 -9.16 6.23 0.89
C GLU A 65 -7.68 6.08 0.55
N ILE A 66 -7.36 5.86 -0.74
CA ILE A 66 -5.96 5.76 -1.20
C ILE A 66 -5.26 7.11 -0.97
N ALA A 67 -5.89 8.21 -1.34
CA ALA A 67 -5.33 9.55 -1.14
C ALA A 67 -5.07 9.84 0.33
N GLY A 68 -5.99 9.44 1.21
CA GLY A 68 -5.85 9.60 2.65
C GLY A 68 -4.66 8.82 3.19
N HIS A 69 -4.45 7.59 2.73
CA HIS A 69 -3.32 6.78 3.16
C HIS A 69 -1.99 7.34 2.64
N VAL A 70 -1.96 7.82 1.40
CA VAL A 70 -0.77 8.51 0.87
C VAL A 70 -0.44 9.70 1.77
N TRP A 71 -1.44 10.51 2.11
CA TRP A 71 -1.25 11.68 2.96
C TRP A 71 -0.71 11.30 4.34
N LEU A 72 -1.30 10.28 4.98
CA LEU A 72 -0.86 9.83 6.30
C LEU A 72 0.55 9.26 6.28
N LEU A 73 0.89 8.46 5.25
CA LEU A 73 2.24 7.93 5.09
C LEU A 73 3.27 9.05 4.99
N GLU A 74 2.96 10.12 4.25
CA GLU A 74 3.87 11.26 4.12
C GLU A 74 4.08 12.01 5.44
N LYS A 75 3.20 11.83 6.42
CA LYS A 75 3.35 12.44 7.76
C LYS A 75 4.28 11.66 8.67
N THR A 76 4.66 10.44 8.29
CA THR A 76 5.66 9.69 9.06
C THR A 76 7.06 10.19 8.72
N ARG A 77 8.03 9.85 9.58
CA ARG A 77 9.44 10.18 9.33
C ARG A 77 10.21 9.03 8.69
N ALA A 78 9.50 8.11 8.07
CA ALA A 78 10.11 6.94 7.46
C ALA A 78 10.92 7.32 6.22
N ASP A 79 11.97 6.54 5.96
CA ASP A 79 12.79 6.71 4.76
C ASP A 79 12.11 6.13 3.53
N SER A 80 11.33 5.05 3.69
CA SER A 80 10.62 4.37 2.61
C SER A 80 9.15 4.26 2.96
N LEU A 81 8.31 4.74 2.05
CA LEU A 81 6.85 4.72 2.20
C LEU A 81 6.26 3.95 1.02
N PHE A 82 5.27 3.09 1.29
CA PHE A 82 4.69 2.33 0.19
C PHE A 82 3.24 1.92 0.44
N LEU A 83 2.54 1.66 -0.67
CA LEU A 83 1.28 0.94 -0.69
C LEU A 83 1.46 -0.28 -1.59
N VAL A 84 1.07 -1.45 -1.12
CA VAL A 84 1.08 -2.67 -1.91
C VAL A 84 -0.36 -3.11 -2.16
N PHE A 85 -0.70 -3.27 -3.44
CA PHE A 85 -2.05 -3.60 -3.89
C PHE A 85 -2.11 -5.04 -4.38
N GLY A 86 -3.23 -5.67 -4.15
CA GLY A 86 -3.55 -6.98 -4.73
C GLY A 86 -4.89 -6.95 -5.43
N ASN A 87 -5.32 -8.10 -5.91
CA ASN A 87 -6.59 -8.35 -6.57
C ASN A 87 -6.64 -7.78 -8.00
N GLN A 88 -6.90 -6.51 -8.18
CA GLN A 88 -7.03 -5.90 -9.52
C GLN A 88 -5.97 -4.83 -9.72
N ARG A 89 -5.06 -5.08 -10.65
CA ARG A 89 -3.96 -4.17 -10.98
C ARG A 89 -4.48 -2.81 -11.50
N GLU A 90 -5.64 -2.81 -12.11
CA GLU A 90 -6.26 -1.59 -12.64
C GLU A 90 -6.51 -0.55 -11.55
N VAL A 91 -6.78 -0.98 -10.32
CA VAL A 91 -7.08 -0.06 -9.22
C VAL A 91 -5.94 0.92 -8.97
N PRO A 92 -4.72 0.47 -8.62
CA PRO A 92 -3.61 1.40 -8.43
C PRO A 92 -3.18 2.07 -9.74
N ALA A 93 -3.27 1.36 -10.87
CA ALA A 93 -2.87 1.92 -12.16
C ALA A 93 -3.75 3.12 -12.54
N TRP A 94 -5.07 3.02 -12.37
CA TRP A 94 -6.01 4.12 -12.67
C TRP A 94 -5.83 5.27 -11.68
N TRP A 95 -5.62 4.96 -10.40
CA TRP A 95 -5.36 6.00 -9.41
C TRP A 95 -4.10 6.81 -9.77
N LEU A 96 -3.02 6.13 -10.10
CA LEU A 96 -1.77 6.76 -10.49
C LEU A 96 -1.91 7.56 -11.79
N LYS A 97 -2.68 7.07 -12.76
CA LYS A 97 -2.91 7.80 -14.00
C LYS A 97 -3.47 9.20 -13.72
N LYS A 98 -4.32 9.33 -12.69
CA LYS A 98 -4.95 10.60 -12.33
C LYS A 98 -4.12 11.42 -11.35
N TYR A 99 -3.45 10.78 -10.39
CA TYR A 99 -2.85 11.46 -9.25
C TYR A 99 -1.33 11.28 -9.13
N ARG A 100 -0.66 10.82 -10.16
CA ARG A 100 0.79 10.56 -10.09
C ARG A 100 1.58 11.79 -9.63
N THR A 101 1.16 12.97 -10.04
CA THR A 101 1.87 14.21 -9.69
C THR A 101 1.82 14.57 -8.22
N ILE A 102 0.89 13.98 -7.46
CA ILE A 102 0.73 14.29 -6.03
C ILE A 102 1.03 13.11 -5.13
N VAL A 103 1.55 12.01 -5.67
CA VAL A 103 1.81 10.80 -4.87
C VAL A 103 3.01 10.96 -3.94
N GLY A 104 3.87 11.95 -4.20
CA GLY A 104 5.02 12.24 -3.34
C GLY A 104 6.03 11.11 -3.33
N ARG A 105 6.52 10.77 -2.11
CA ARG A 105 7.52 9.73 -1.91
C ARG A 105 6.96 8.32 -1.81
N VAL A 106 5.63 8.16 -1.86
CA VAL A 106 5.00 6.86 -1.65
C VAL A 106 5.15 6.00 -2.89
N ALA A 107 5.81 4.85 -2.75
CA ALA A 107 5.93 3.88 -3.83
C ALA A 107 4.65 3.03 -3.91
N PHE A 108 4.21 2.75 -5.12
CA PHE A 108 3.07 1.87 -5.36
C PHE A 108 3.58 0.57 -5.94
N TYR A 109 3.20 -0.54 -5.30
CA TYR A 109 3.52 -1.89 -5.76
C TYR A 109 2.24 -2.65 -6.05
N PHE A 110 2.29 -3.53 -7.01
CA PHE A 110 1.25 -4.54 -7.21
C PHE A 110 1.84 -5.92 -6.93
N LEU A 111 1.18 -6.67 -6.05
CA LEU A 111 1.60 -8.03 -5.69
C LEU A 111 0.75 -9.02 -6.47
N HIS A 112 1.40 -9.73 -7.39
CA HIS A 112 0.78 -10.78 -8.18
C HIS A 112 0.56 -12.04 -7.34
N ASP A 113 -0.40 -12.86 -7.75
CA ASP A 113 -0.76 -14.08 -7.02
C ASP A 113 0.41 -15.07 -6.92
N ASP A 114 1.36 -15.02 -7.85
CA ASP A 114 2.56 -15.87 -7.82
C ASP A 114 3.66 -15.34 -6.89
N GLY A 115 3.43 -14.22 -6.25
CA GLY A 115 4.39 -13.60 -5.33
C GLY A 115 5.27 -12.53 -5.96
N LYS A 116 5.17 -12.30 -7.27
CA LYS A 116 5.96 -11.26 -7.92
C LYS A 116 5.49 -9.88 -7.47
N VAL A 117 6.45 -9.03 -7.06
CA VAL A 117 6.21 -7.64 -6.69
C VAL A 117 6.54 -6.76 -7.89
N GLU A 118 5.53 -6.07 -8.40
CA GLU A 118 5.68 -5.16 -9.53
C GLU A 118 5.69 -3.72 -9.03
N THR A 119 6.70 -2.94 -9.43
CA THR A 119 6.77 -1.51 -9.10
C THR A 119 5.94 -0.72 -10.11
N LEU A 120 4.99 0.07 -9.62
CA LEU A 120 4.10 0.87 -10.48
C LEU A 120 4.52 2.35 -10.57
N THR A 121 5.32 2.79 -9.60
CA THR A 121 5.81 4.19 -9.56
C THR A 121 7.30 4.28 -9.71
#